data_c0e5b32965f2cbf71b5c6fc71202b66a
#
_entry.id   c0e5b32965f2cbf71b5c6fc71202b66a
#
_cell.length_a   1.000
_cell.length_b   1.000
_cell.length_c   1.000
_cell.angle_alpha   90.00
_cell.angle_beta   90.00
_cell.angle_gamma   90.00
#
_symmetry.space_group_name_H-M   'P 1'
#
loop_
_entity.id
_entity.type
_entity.pdbx_description
1 polymer ?
#
loop_
_entity_poly.entity_id
_entity_poly.type
_entity_poly.pdbx_seq_one_letter_code
_entity_poly.pdbx_strand_id
1 'polypeptide(L)'
;YLVFSDDIEKVKGLGLFNNRNVIYMDGGNSAAIDMYLMTKCSGGNIIANSTFSFWGGYLNDSSDKKVICPRNFVDENTKENYINGNYYPESWIAI
;
A
#
# COMPACT_ATOMS: atom_id res chain seq x y z
N TYR A 1 -11.61 6.30 2.21
CA TYR A 1 -10.42 5.45 2.14
C TYR A 1 -10.84 4.00 1.84
N LEU A 2 -10.04 3.29 1.03
CA LEU A 2 -10.13 1.83 0.90
C LEU A 2 -8.99 1.22 1.71
N VAL A 3 -9.31 0.24 2.53
CA VAL A 3 -8.31 -0.48 3.35
C VAL A 3 -8.26 -1.93 2.90
N PHE A 4 -7.08 -2.36 2.50
CA PHE A 4 -6.78 -3.73 2.06
C PHE A 4 -5.87 -4.41 3.10
N SER A 5 -6.19 -5.61 3.49
CA SER A 5 -5.39 -6.42 4.40
C SER A 5 -5.79 -7.88 4.26
N ASP A 6 -4.87 -8.78 4.50
CA ASP A 6 -5.11 -10.22 4.69
C ASP A 6 -5.72 -10.53 6.07
N ASP A 7 -5.71 -9.55 6.99
CA ASP A 7 -6.33 -9.65 8.33
C ASP A 7 -7.13 -8.38 8.66
N ILE A 8 -8.27 -8.21 7.99
CA ILE A 8 -9.15 -7.05 8.13
C ILE A 8 -9.70 -6.89 9.55
N GLU A 9 -9.99 -7.98 10.25
CA GLU A 9 -10.53 -7.91 11.61
C GLU A 9 -9.49 -7.34 12.59
N LYS A 10 -8.22 -7.70 12.42
CA LYS A 10 -7.14 -7.12 13.18
C LYS A 10 -7.01 -5.61 12.91
N VAL A 11 -7.09 -5.20 11.66
CA VAL A 11 -7.02 -3.78 11.27
C VAL A 11 -8.17 -2.97 11.87
N LYS A 12 -9.39 -3.51 11.84
CA LYS A 12 -10.56 -2.88 12.51
C LYS A 12 -10.33 -2.75 14.01
N GLY A 13 -9.79 -3.79 14.63
CA GLY A 13 -9.50 -3.82 16.07
C GLY A 13 -8.47 -2.79 16.53
N LEU A 14 -7.58 -2.33 15.64
CA LEU A 14 -6.62 -1.27 15.94
C LEU A 14 -7.27 0.12 16.09
N GLY A 15 -8.50 0.32 15.63
CA GLY A 15 -9.23 1.57 15.77
C GLY A 15 -8.63 2.78 15.03
N LEU A 16 -7.69 2.58 14.12
CA LEU A 16 -6.93 3.66 13.47
C LEU A 16 -7.81 4.57 12.61
N PHE A 17 -8.94 4.07 12.16
CA PHE A 17 -9.80 4.76 11.20
C PHE A 17 -11.19 5.11 11.75
N ASN A 18 -11.42 5.04 13.06
CA ASN A 18 -12.73 5.18 13.70
C ASN A 18 -13.50 6.46 13.34
N ASN A 19 -12.81 7.53 12.93
CA ASN A 19 -13.40 8.83 12.59
C ASN A 19 -13.24 9.17 11.10
N ARG A 20 -13.05 8.17 10.23
CA ARG A 20 -12.82 8.36 8.81
C ARG A 20 -13.85 7.59 7.98
N ASN A 21 -14.14 8.11 6.80
CA ASN A 21 -14.90 7.39 5.78
C ASN A 21 -14.04 6.25 5.22
N VAL A 22 -14.25 5.03 5.69
CA VAL A 22 -13.44 3.87 5.37
C VAL A 22 -14.30 2.72 4.88
N ILE A 23 -13.87 2.10 3.80
CA ILE A 23 -14.39 0.83 3.31
C ILE A 23 -13.28 -0.20 3.49
N TYR A 24 -13.53 -1.22 4.28
CA TYR A 24 -12.63 -2.35 4.45
C TYR A 24 -12.92 -3.39 3.36
N MET A 25 -11.87 -3.77 2.62
CA MET A 25 -11.95 -4.82 1.62
C MET A 25 -11.78 -6.16 2.32
N ASP A 26 -12.88 -6.85 2.55
CA ASP A 26 -12.97 -8.00 3.47
C ASP A 26 -12.67 -9.37 2.82
N GLY A 27 -11.94 -9.38 1.71
CA GLY A 27 -11.52 -10.61 1.04
C GLY A 27 -12.57 -11.25 0.15
N GLY A 28 -13.73 -10.63 -0.07
CA GLY A 28 -14.73 -11.08 -1.05
C GLY A 28 -14.29 -10.90 -2.50
N ASN A 29 -13.24 -10.13 -2.74
CA ASN A 29 -12.68 -9.89 -4.06
C ASN A 29 -11.54 -10.86 -4.39
N SER A 30 -11.27 -11.06 -5.69
CA SER A 30 -10.01 -11.65 -6.11
C SER A 30 -8.85 -10.65 -5.96
N ALA A 31 -7.62 -11.16 -5.84
CA ALA A 31 -6.42 -10.32 -5.81
C ALA A 31 -6.32 -9.36 -7.02
N ALA A 32 -6.81 -9.78 -8.18
CA ALA A 32 -6.85 -8.93 -9.38
C ALA A 32 -7.80 -7.74 -9.23
N ILE A 33 -8.95 -7.95 -8.58
CA ILE A 33 -9.92 -6.87 -8.31
C ILE A 33 -9.35 -5.92 -7.28
N ASP A 34 -8.74 -6.40 -6.20
CA ASP A 34 -8.12 -5.56 -5.19
C ASP A 34 -6.98 -4.72 -5.79
N MET A 35 -6.13 -5.33 -6.61
CA MET A 35 -5.09 -4.63 -7.36
C MET A 35 -5.69 -3.53 -8.25
N TYR A 36 -6.72 -3.85 -9.01
CA TYR A 36 -7.41 -2.88 -9.87
C TYR A 36 -7.96 -1.70 -9.06
N LEU A 37 -8.62 -1.96 -7.93
CA LEU A 37 -9.15 -0.92 -7.05
C LEU A 37 -8.04 -0.01 -6.51
N MET A 38 -6.90 -0.59 -6.10
CA MET A 38 -5.73 0.18 -5.67
C MET A 38 -5.26 1.15 -6.77
N THR A 39 -5.27 0.72 -8.03
CA THR A 39 -4.84 1.57 -9.16
C THR A 39 -5.79 2.72 -9.46
N LYS A 40 -7.02 2.67 -8.97
CA LYS A 40 -8.06 3.70 -9.20
C LYS A 40 -8.24 4.69 -8.04
N CYS A 41 -7.40 4.61 -7.02
CA CYS A 41 -7.43 5.54 -5.90
C CYS A 41 -6.88 6.92 -6.33
N SER A 42 -7.76 7.89 -6.58
CA SER A 42 -7.39 9.21 -7.10
C SER A 42 -6.50 10.03 -6.14
N GLY A 43 -6.63 9.83 -4.83
CA GLY A 43 -5.79 10.49 -3.83
C GLY A 43 -4.40 9.88 -3.66
N GLY A 44 -4.17 8.71 -4.27
CA GLY A 44 -2.92 7.96 -4.16
C GLY A 44 -3.02 6.78 -3.20
N ASN A 45 -1.86 6.25 -2.80
CA ASN A 45 -1.75 5.00 -2.06
C ASN A 45 -0.80 5.14 -0.87
N ILE A 46 -1.16 4.56 0.25
CA ILE A 46 -0.25 4.27 1.35
C ILE A 46 0.02 2.78 1.30
N ILE A 47 1.25 2.39 1.03
CA ILE A 47 1.61 1.00 0.78
C ILE A 47 2.41 0.39 1.92
N ALA A 48 2.31 -0.92 2.04
CA ALA A 48 3.09 -1.72 2.99
C ALA A 48 4.37 -2.28 2.34
N ASN A 49 5.18 -2.98 3.13
CA ASN A 49 6.31 -3.79 2.67
C ASN A 49 5.83 -5.05 1.93
N SER A 50 5.24 -4.85 0.75
CA SER A 50 4.65 -5.90 -0.05
C SER A 50 4.77 -5.55 -1.52
N THR A 51 5.21 -6.52 -2.32
CA THR A 51 5.25 -6.37 -3.78
C THR A 51 3.86 -6.16 -4.36
N PHE A 52 2.83 -6.74 -3.74
CA PHE A 52 1.45 -6.54 -4.14
C PHE A 52 1.04 -5.06 -4.00
N SER A 53 1.24 -4.47 -2.84
CA SER A 53 0.89 -3.06 -2.61
C SER A 53 1.80 -2.10 -3.39
N PHE A 54 3.07 -2.47 -3.63
CA PHE A 54 3.96 -1.74 -4.53
C PHE A 54 3.34 -1.58 -5.91
N TRP A 55 2.88 -2.68 -6.52
CA TRP A 55 2.26 -2.64 -7.83
C TRP A 55 0.96 -1.84 -7.84
N GLY A 56 0.17 -1.91 -6.77
CA GLY A 56 -1.02 -1.07 -6.61
C GLY A 56 -0.73 0.43 -6.69
N GLY A 57 0.33 0.88 -6.03
CA GLY A 57 0.80 2.26 -6.11
C GLY A 57 1.48 2.61 -7.43
N TYR A 58 2.29 1.71 -7.96
CA TYR A 58 3.03 1.94 -9.21
C TYR A 58 2.10 2.07 -10.42
N LEU A 59 1.14 1.17 -10.55
CA LEU A 59 0.18 1.13 -11.65
C LEU A 59 -0.98 2.13 -11.50
N ASN A 60 -1.07 2.85 -10.39
CA ASN A 60 -2.06 3.90 -10.23
C ASN A 60 -1.83 4.98 -11.30
N ASP A 61 -2.84 5.26 -12.11
CA ASP A 61 -2.79 6.15 -13.28
C ASP A 61 -3.26 7.59 -13.00
N SER A 62 -3.59 7.90 -11.75
CA SER A 62 -3.98 9.27 -11.37
C SER A 62 -2.79 10.24 -11.50
N SER A 63 -3.01 11.37 -12.21
CA SER A 63 -1.96 12.38 -12.45
C SER A 63 -1.42 13.00 -11.17
N ASP A 64 -2.28 13.14 -10.15
CA ASP A 64 -1.96 13.81 -8.89
C ASP A 64 -1.70 12.84 -7.75
N LYS A 65 -1.53 11.56 -8.06
CA LYS A 65 -1.31 10.54 -7.05
C LYS A 65 -0.10 10.83 -6.17
N LYS A 66 -0.27 10.58 -4.88
CA LYS A 66 0.83 10.52 -3.93
C LYS A 66 0.97 9.09 -3.45
N VAL A 67 2.16 8.55 -3.51
CA VAL A 67 2.43 7.23 -2.95
C VAL A 67 3.33 7.39 -1.74
N ILE A 68 2.85 6.92 -0.60
CA ILE A 68 3.59 6.88 0.67
C ILE A 68 4.03 5.44 0.88
N CYS A 69 5.30 5.24 1.10
CA CYS A 69 5.89 3.91 1.26
C CYS A 69 6.77 3.83 2.52
N PRO A 70 6.97 2.63 3.08
CA PRO A 70 7.95 2.43 4.15
C PRO A 70 9.35 2.75 3.64
N ARG A 71 10.17 3.40 4.47
CA ARG A 71 11.56 3.72 4.13
C ARG A 71 12.40 2.49 3.83
N ASN A 72 12.19 1.42 4.59
CA ASN A 72 12.89 0.17 4.42
C ASN A 72 11.93 -0.88 3.87
N PHE A 73 12.16 -1.34 2.65
CA PHE A 73 11.34 -2.40 2.04
C PHE A 73 11.61 -3.77 2.65
N VAL A 74 12.75 -3.97 3.27
CA VAL A 74 13.22 -5.29 3.70
C VAL A 74 13.54 -5.31 5.18
N ASP A 75 13.27 -6.45 5.83
CA ASP A 75 13.71 -6.77 7.19
C ASP A 75 15.24 -6.57 7.33
N GLU A 76 15.67 -6.10 8.48
CA GLU A 76 17.09 -5.85 8.77
C GLU A 76 18.00 -7.08 8.59
N ASN A 77 17.42 -8.28 8.59
CA ASN A 77 18.14 -9.53 8.39
C ASN A 77 18.46 -9.84 6.91
N THR A 78 17.87 -9.11 5.97
CA THR A 78 18.06 -9.31 4.51
C THR A 78 18.88 -8.20 3.87
N LYS A 79 19.65 -7.45 4.64
CA LYS A 79 20.46 -6.28 4.22
C LYS A 79 21.40 -6.52 3.03
N GLU A 80 21.75 -7.76 2.74
CA GLU A 80 22.76 -8.04 1.71
C GLU A 80 22.28 -7.88 0.26
N ASN A 81 20.96 -7.87 0.00
CA ASN A 81 20.46 -7.98 -1.35
C ASN A 81 19.83 -6.71 -1.94
N TYR A 82 19.71 -5.63 -1.16
CA TYR A 82 19.05 -4.38 -1.62
C TYR A 82 19.95 -3.16 -1.38
N ILE A 83 21.18 -3.29 -1.79
CA ILE A 83 22.32 -2.46 -1.37
C ILE A 83 22.27 -1.00 -1.82
N ASN A 84 21.37 -0.56 -2.66
CA ASN A 84 21.44 0.82 -3.17
C ASN A 84 20.16 1.64 -3.11
N GLY A 85 19.30 1.37 -2.14
CA GLY A 85 18.32 2.38 -1.70
C GLY A 85 17.19 2.78 -2.67
N ASN A 86 17.18 2.32 -3.90
CA ASN A 86 16.25 2.78 -4.94
C ASN A 86 15.23 1.72 -5.34
N TYR A 87 14.62 1.06 -4.37
CA TYR A 87 13.51 0.15 -4.67
C TYR A 87 12.26 0.91 -5.10
N TYR A 88 12.04 2.07 -4.53
CA TYR A 88 10.90 2.92 -4.83
C TYR A 88 11.25 4.03 -5.83
N PRO A 89 10.31 4.43 -6.70
CA PRO A 89 10.48 5.64 -7.52
C PRO A 89 10.81 6.87 -6.66
N GLU A 90 11.68 7.74 -7.14
CA GLU A 90 12.10 8.96 -6.44
C GLU A 90 10.94 9.91 -6.10
N SER A 91 9.86 9.84 -6.87
CA SER A 91 8.65 10.65 -6.64
C SER A 91 7.81 10.17 -5.45
N TRP A 92 8.13 9.00 -4.87
CA TRP A 92 7.38 8.46 -3.74
C TRP A 92 7.88 9.02 -2.40
N ILE A 93 6.98 9.09 -1.43
CA ILE A 93 7.27 9.64 -0.12
C ILE A 93 7.61 8.48 0.83
N ALA A 94 8.88 8.34 1.17
CA ALA A 94 9.33 7.31 2.11
C ALA A 94 9.29 7.80 3.56
N ILE A 95 8.61 7.06 4.43
CA ILE A 95 8.46 7.34 5.85
C ILE A 95 9.01 6.25 6.74
#